data_e1df193918dc72c199ce247947291bd6
#
_entry.id   e1df193918dc72c199ce247947291bd6
#
_cell.length_a   1.000
_cell.length_b   1.000
_cell.length_c   1.000
_cell.angle_alpha   90.00
_cell.angle_beta   90.00
_cell.angle_gamma   90.00
#
_symmetry.space_group_name_H-M   'P 1'
#
loop_
_entity.id
_entity.type
_entity.pdbx_description
1 polymer ?
#
loop_
_entity_poly.entity_id
_entity_poly.type
_entity_poly.pdbx_seq_one_letter_code
_entity_poly.pdbx_strand_id
1 'polypeptide(L)'
;SACLVGSEMCIRDRIKGRCILKNVSLKNIQKDIISGIIVALVSIPISMGYAQIAGLPAVYGLYCSILPVLIYGLVTSSPQFVFGVDATPAALVGGTLATLGIVSGSEEAKALVPAITLVAALWLLIFFFIKAGRIVNYISTPVMGGFISGIGVTIILMQAAKLFGGNAGTGEAIKLLIHIAGEMKSFNLLSAVLGVGTVVIILVAKKFVPKFPMSVLLMVLGALATAIFHIDRFGVKLLPHVDKGLPGFSLPDMSVVFKNPSEIILLGLSVAGVVMAQTLLATNNYANKYGYKVSNNREILSYAAANAASAVIGGCPLNGSVSRTGIADQFGCKSQVMSITASLTMLLIVLFGTPVLEYLPVPILTGIVVAALIGITEFGLAVKLWKTDHTEFAIFVGAFLGVLLLGTIYGVVIGVILSFIAVIVKAVEPPRAFLGVIPGQEGFYSLNRYRNVKKIKGVVIYLSLIHIS
;
A
#
# COMPACT_ATOMS: atom_id res chain seq x y z
N SER A 1 32.48 3.52 36.68
CA SER A 1 32.54 2.30 35.81
C SER A 1 31.25 1.98 35.09
N ALA A 2 30.15 2.69 35.29
CA ALA A 2 28.87 2.46 34.63
C ALA A 2 28.74 3.15 33.26
N CYS A 3 29.56 4.18 32.94
CA CYS A 3 29.51 4.90 31.67
C CYS A 3 30.24 4.20 30.49
N LEU A 4 31.16 3.29 30.76
CA LEU A 4 31.93 2.60 29.71
C LEU A 4 31.18 1.40 29.09
N VAL A 5 30.23 0.79 29.82
CA VAL A 5 29.41 -0.34 29.30
C VAL A 5 28.38 0.13 28.28
N GLY A 6 27.93 1.38 28.35
CA GLY A 6 26.99 1.95 27.37
C GLY A 6 27.59 2.22 25.98
N SER A 7 28.88 2.58 25.91
CA SER A 7 29.53 2.91 24.64
C SER A 7 29.92 1.68 23.81
N GLU A 8 30.34 0.60 24.45
CA GLU A 8 30.64 -0.67 23.76
C GLU A 8 29.38 -1.35 23.23
N MET A 9 28.26 -1.22 23.95
CA MET A 9 26.97 -1.73 23.49
C MET A 9 26.46 -0.97 22.25
N CYS A 10 26.68 0.34 22.16
CA CYS A 10 26.33 1.15 20.99
C CYS A 10 27.19 0.83 19.75
N ILE A 11 28.49 0.51 19.93
CA ILE A 11 29.38 0.17 18.81
C ILE A 11 29.09 -1.25 18.28
N ARG A 12 28.80 -2.18 19.20
CA ARG A 12 28.46 -3.57 18.84
C ARG A 12 27.10 -3.66 18.11
N ASP A 13 26.13 -2.78 18.41
CA ASP A 13 24.86 -2.67 17.69
C ASP A 13 25.00 -2.01 16.30
N ARG A 14 25.96 -1.11 16.08
CA ARG A 14 26.25 -0.54 14.76
C ARG A 14 26.83 -1.56 13.77
N ILE A 15 27.54 -2.58 14.25
CA ILE A 15 28.10 -3.65 13.41
C ILE A 15 27.09 -4.79 13.20
N LYS A 16 26.13 -4.98 14.11
CA LYS A 16 25.06 -5.99 13.99
C LYS A 16 24.01 -5.72 12.91
N GLY A 17 24.00 -4.54 12.30
CA GLY A 17 23.12 -4.18 11.17
C GLY A 17 23.41 -4.90 9.84
N ARG A 18 24.38 -5.82 9.78
CA ARG A 18 24.83 -6.49 8.55
C ARG A 18 24.31 -7.90 8.31
N CYS A 19 23.37 -8.41 9.09
CA CYS A 19 22.89 -9.78 8.87
C CYS A 19 21.39 -9.85 8.57
N ILE A 20 21.03 -9.65 7.29
CA ILE A 20 19.76 -10.10 6.67
C ILE A 20 19.55 -11.62 6.91
N LEU A 21 20.62 -12.38 7.17
CA LEU A 21 20.63 -13.83 7.31
C LEU A 21 20.69 -14.35 8.76
N LYS A 22 20.53 -13.51 9.78
CA LYS A 22 20.80 -13.89 11.18
C LYS A 22 19.78 -14.83 11.84
N ASN A 23 18.61 -15.05 11.23
CA ASN A 23 17.59 -16.01 11.70
C ASN A 23 17.35 -17.16 10.71
N VAL A 24 18.32 -17.45 9.88
CA VAL A 24 18.21 -18.48 8.84
C VAL A 24 18.47 -19.85 9.46
N SER A 25 17.43 -20.49 10.01
CA SER A 25 17.42 -21.94 10.21
C SER A 25 16.82 -22.59 8.96
N LEU A 26 17.28 -23.80 8.60
CA LEU A 26 16.75 -24.55 7.46
C LEU A 26 15.20 -24.65 7.48
N LYS A 27 14.61 -24.78 8.66
CA LYS A 27 13.16 -24.86 8.85
C LYS A 27 12.44 -23.51 8.56
N ASN A 28 13.13 -22.38 8.75
CA ASN A 28 12.60 -21.05 8.43
C ASN A 28 12.73 -20.74 6.92
N ILE A 29 13.82 -21.18 6.29
CA ILE A 29 14.01 -21.03 4.83
C ILE A 29 12.87 -21.68 4.06
N GLN A 30 12.45 -22.88 4.41
CA GLN A 30 11.33 -23.55 3.74
C GLN A 30 10.03 -22.71 3.82
N LYS A 31 9.75 -22.14 5.00
CA LYS A 31 8.58 -21.27 5.18
C LYS A 31 8.68 -19.99 4.36
N ASP A 32 9.88 -19.38 4.32
CA ASP A 32 10.14 -18.17 3.55
C ASP A 32 10.01 -18.44 2.05
N ILE A 33 10.48 -19.57 1.54
CA ILE A 33 10.33 -19.98 0.14
C ILE A 33 8.84 -20.17 -0.20
N ILE A 34 8.10 -20.94 0.61
CA ILE A 34 6.66 -21.15 0.39
C ILE A 34 5.91 -19.82 0.42
N SER A 35 6.20 -18.98 1.41
CA SER A 35 5.60 -17.64 1.50
C SER A 35 5.93 -16.79 0.28
N GLY A 36 7.18 -16.84 -0.22
CA GLY A 36 7.62 -16.12 -1.40
C GLY A 36 6.88 -16.54 -2.67
N ILE A 37 6.74 -17.84 -2.89
CA ILE A 37 5.96 -18.38 -4.02
C ILE A 37 4.50 -17.90 -3.96
N ILE A 38 3.87 -17.99 -2.79
CA ILE A 38 2.47 -17.59 -2.61
C ILE A 38 2.31 -16.08 -2.80
N VAL A 39 3.23 -15.27 -2.24
CA VAL A 39 3.23 -13.81 -2.44
C VAL A 39 3.40 -13.47 -3.92
N ALA A 40 4.28 -14.14 -4.65
CA ALA A 40 4.43 -13.93 -6.09
C ALA A 40 3.12 -14.23 -6.84
N LEU A 41 2.52 -15.39 -6.61
CA LEU A 41 1.28 -15.79 -7.27
C LEU A 41 0.12 -14.83 -6.98
N VAL A 42 -0.05 -14.41 -5.73
CA VAL A 42 -1.07 -13.41 -5.35
C VAL A 42 -0.76 -12.03 -5.94
N SER A 43 0.53 -11.70 -6.10
CA SER A 43 0.94 -10.41 -6.68
C SER A 43 0.66 -10.31 -8.17
N ILE A 44 0.53 -11.41 -8.92
CA ILE A 44 0.28 -11.37 -10.37
C ILE A 44 -0.93 -10.49 -10.69
N PRO A 45 -2.17 -10.85 -10.30
CA PRO A 45 -3.35 -10.07 -10.65
C PRO A 45 -3.33 -8.66 -10.04
N ILE A 46 -2.82 -8.54 -8.82
CA ILE A 46 -2.79 -7.27 -8.08
C ILE A 46 -1.84 -6.29 -8.76
N SER A 47 -0.61 -6.71 -9.05
CA SER A 47 0.39 -5.85 -9.70
C SER A 47 0.00 -5.47 -11.13
N MET A 48 -0.58 -6.42 -11.89
CA MET A 48 -1.12 -6.14 -13.22
C MET A 48 -2.24 -5.09 -13.19
N GLY A 49 -3.18 -5.23 -12.25
CA GLY A 49 -4.28 -4.28 -12.08
C GLY A 49 -3.80 -2.89 -11.68
N TYR A 50 -2.86 -2.80 -10.74
CA TYR A 50 -2.32 -1.51 -10.30
C TYR A 50 -1.42 -0.84 -11.34
N ALA A 51 -0.69 -1.60 -12.16
CA ALA A 51 0.04 -1.04 -13.29
C ALA A 51 -0.92 -0.38 -14.31
N GLN A 52 -2.08 -1.01 -14.59
CA GLN A 52 -3.11 -0.42 -15.44
C GLN A 52 -3.71 0.86 -14.83
N ILE A 53 -3.91 0.88 -13.51
CA ILE A 53 -4.37 2.07 -12.79
C ILE A 53 -3.33 3.20 -12.91
N ALA A 54 -2.04 2.87 -12.81
CA ALA A 54 -0.95 3.83 -13.00
C ALA A 54 -0.76 4.29 -14.45
N GLY A 55 -1.55 3.78 -15.40
CA GLY A 55 -1.50 4.17 -16.81
C GLY A 55 -0.55 3.34 -17.67
N LEU A 56 -0.01 2.23 -17.16
CA LEU A 56 0.87 1.33 -17.91
C LEU A 56 0.14 0.07 -18.38
N PRO A 57 0.62 -0.61 -19.43
CA PRO A 57 0.18 -1.97 -19.75
C PRO A 57 0.36 -2.92 -18.56
N ALA A 58 -0.53 -3.91 -18.43
CA ALA A 58 -0.57 -4.82 -17.27
C ALA A 58 0.76 -5.54 -16.99
N VAL A 59 1.51 -5.89 -18.04
CA VAL A 59 2.79 -6.61 -17.93
C VAL A 59 3.83 -5.86 -17.10
N TYR A 60 3.81 -4.53 -17.12
CA TYR A 60 4.74 -3.72 -16.32
C TYR A 60 4.59 -3.95 -14.81
N GLY A 61 3.40 -4.34 -14.36
CA GLY A 61 3.18 -4.76 -12.97
C GLY A 61 3.98 -6.00 -12.59
N LEU A 62 4.13 -6.94 -13.52
CA LEU A 62 4.96 -8.14 -13.32
C LEU A 62 6.45 -7.76 -13.32
N TYR A 63 6.89 -6.92 -14.26
CA TYR A 63 8.27 -6.42 -14.32
C TYR A 63 8.67 -5.71 -13.04
N CYS A 64 7.82 -4.83 -12.51
CA CYS A 64 8.03 -4.16 -11.23
C CYS A 64 8.07 -5.12 -10.03
N SER A 65 7.58 -6.34 -10.17
CA SER A 65 7.62 -7.37 -9.14
C SER A 65 8.89 -8.24 -9.18
N ILE A 66 9.84 -7.98 -10.10
CA ILE A 66 11.10 -8.70 -10.23
C ILE A 66 12.23 -7.89 -9.59
N LEU A 67 12.91 -7.04 -10.36
CA LEU A 67 14.11 -6.31 -9.93
C LEU A 67 13.87 -5.39 -8.73
N PRO A 68 12.81 -4.56 -8.69
CA PRO A 68 12.58 -3.66 -7.56
C PRO A 68 12.33 -4.41 -6.24
N VAL A 69 11.57 -5.52 -6.28
CA VAL A 69 11.30 -6.34 -5.09
C VAL A 69 12.57 -7.03 -4.59
N LEU A 70 13.43 -7.49 -5.52
CA LEU A 70 14.74 -8.05 -5.18
C LEU A 70 15.62 -7.01 -4.47
N ILE A 71 15.73 -5.80 -5.05
CA ILE A 71 16.53 -4.72 -4.46
C ILE A 71 16.00 -4.32 -3.09
N TYR A 72 14.67 -4.19 -2.93
CA TYR A 72 14.06 -3.95 -1.63
C TYR A 72 14.47 -5.02 -0.62
N GLY A 73 14.32 -6.30 -0.95
CA GLY A 73 14.65 -7.43 -0.07
C GLY A 73 16.13 -7.44 0.37
N LEU A 74 17.05 -6.94 -0.47
CA LEU A 74 18.47 -6.86 -0.16
C LEU A 74 18.85 -5.65 0.71
N VAL A 75 18.13 -4.52 0.58
CA VAL A 75 18.48 -3.25 1.23
C VAL A 75 17.70 -3.03 2.54
N THR A 76 16.45 -3.47 2.63
CA THR A 76 15.55 -3.25 3.77
C THR A 76 16.14 -3.67 5.12
N SER A 77 15.67 -3.09 6.20
CA SER A 77 15.96 -3.52 7.57
C SER A 77 14.84 -4.38 8.18
N SER A 78 13.68 -4.43 7.52
CA SER A 78 12.55 -5.24 7.94
C SER A 78 12.69 -6.68 7.46
N PRO A 79 12.58 -7.68 8.34
CA PRO A 79 12.74 -9.09 7.94
C PRO A 79 11.52 -9.66 7.21
N GLN A 80 10.32 -9.08 7.32
CA GLN A 80 9.08 -9.73 6.91
C GLN A 80 8.20 -8.87 6.00
N PHE A 81 8.52 -7.59 5.80
CA PHE A 81 7.64 -6.68 5.11
C PHE A 81 7.74 -6.83 3.59
N VAL A 82 6.59 -6.85 2.90
CA VAL A 82 6.48 -6.97 1.44
C VAL A 82 6.37 -5.59 0.80
N PHE A 83 7.20 -5.34 -0.20
CA PHE A 83 7.20 -4.12 -1.00
C PHE A 83 6.91 -4.45 -2.47
N GLY A 84 6.18 -3.61 -3.19
CA GLY A 84 5.86 -3.86 -4.60
C GLY A 84 4.79 -2.90 -5.13
N VAL A 85 4.28 -3.16 -6.32
CA VAL A 85 3.22 -2.33 -6.94
C VAL A 85 1.99 -2.33 -6.03
N ASP A 86 1.50 -1.13 -5.67
CA ASP A 86 0.41 -0.98 -4.72
C ASP A 86 -0.57 0.12 -5.13
N ALA A 87 -1.76 0.10 -4.53
CA ALA A 87 -2.90 0.92 -4.92
C ALA A 87 -2.63 2.42 -4.86
N THR A 88 -2.04 2.89 -3.75
CA THR A 88 -1.94 4.32 -3.44
C THR A 88 -1.06 5.08 -4.43
N PRO A 89 0.20 4.71 -4.69
CA PRO A 89 1.00 5.41 -5.69
C PRO A 89 0.46 5.23 -7.11
N ALA A 90 -0.13 4.07 -7.42
CA ALA A 90 -0.76 3.83 -8.72
C ALA A 90 -1.92 4.80 -8.99
N ALA A 91 -2.77 5.05 -7.99
CA ALA A 91 -3.87 5.99 -8.10
C ALA A 91 -3.41 7.45 -8.22
N LEU A 92 -2.36 7.83 -7.48
CA LEU A 92 -1.76 9.17 -7.60
C LEU A 92 -1.28 9.44 -9.03
N VAL A 93 -0.53 8.51 -9.59
CA VAL A 93 -0.01 8.63 -10.96
C VAL A 93 -1.14 8.60 -11.98
N GLY A 94 -2.04 7.62 -11.91
CA GLY A 94 -3.16 7.48 -12.85
C GLY A 94 -4.13 8.66 -12.79
N GLY A 95 -4.39 9.20 -11.59
CA GLY A 95 -5.21 10.41 -11.42
C GLY A 95 -4.58 11.63 -12.09
N THR A 96 -3.26 11.77 -12.00
CA THR A 96 -2.55 12.88 -12.67
C THR A 96 -2.53 12.71 -14.19
N LEU A 97 -2.30 11.48 -14.71
CA LEU A 97 -2.41 11.23 -16.16
C LEU A 97 -3.80 11.63 -16.68
N ALA A 98 -4.84 11.29 -15.93
CA ALA A 98 -6.21 11.67 -16.29
C ALA A 98 -6.42 13.19 -16.28
N THR A 99 -5.83 13.92 -15.33
CA THR A 99 -5.89 15.39 -15.24
C THR A 99 -5.16 16.04 -16.43
N LEU A 100 -4.04 15.44 -16.86
CA LEU A 100 -3.27 15.89 -18.03
C LEU A 100 -3.90 15.47 -19.37
N GLY A 101 -5.01 14.69 -19.36
CA GLY A 101 -5.65 14.17 -20.56
C GLY A 101 -4.87 13.06 -21.27
N ILE A 102 -3.88 12.44 -20.59
CA ILE A 102 -3.04 11.39 -21.15
C ILE A 102 -3.78 10.04 -21.07
N VAL A 103 -3.89 9.37 -22.20
CA VAL A 103 -4.57 8.08 -22.30
C VAL A 103 -3.70 6.98 -21.69
N SER A 104 -4.30 6.17 -20.82
CA SER A 104 -3.63 5.01 -20.19
C SER A 104 -3.14 4.03 -21.28
N GLY A 105 -1.90 3.56 -21.15
CA GLY A 105 -1.26 2.65 -22.10
C GLY A 105 -0.67 3.32 -23.37
N SER A 106 -0.83 4.64 -23.53
CA SER A 106 -0.20 5.38 -24.64
C SER A 106 1.33 5.44 -24.48
N GLU A 107 2.03 5.74 -25.57
CA GLU A 107 3.50 5.95 -25.52
C GLU A 107 3.89 7.12 -24.61
N GLU A 108 3.03 8.14 -24.53
CA GLU A 108 3.21 9.25 -23.64
C GLU A 108 3.10 8.82 -22.16
N ALA A 109 2.14 7.97 -21.81
CA ALA A 109 2.03 7.39 -20.47
C ALA A 109 3.24 6.51 -20.13
N LYS A 110 3.71 5.69 -21.08
CA LYS A 110 4.90 4.84 -20.92
C LYS A 110 6.19 5.64 -20.70
N ALA A 111 6.28 6.85 -21.25
CA ALA A 111 7.40 7.75 -21.01
C ALA A 111 7.28 8.50 -19.67
N LEU A 112 6.08 8.98 -19.33
CA LEU A 112 5.84 9.85 -18.18
C LEU A 112 5.85 9.07 -16.85
N VAL A 113 5.24 7.90 -16.79
CA VAL A 113 5.12 7.13 -15.52
C VAL A 113 6.48 6.75 -14.95
N PRO A 114 7.45 6.20 -15.72
CA PRO A 114 8.80 5.94 -15.21
C PRO A 114 9.54 7.22 -14.81
N ALA A 115 9.33 8.34 -15.51
CA ALA A 115 9.92 9.62 -15.15
C ALA A 115 9.40 10.11 -13.78
N ILE A 116 8.08 10.04 -13.53
CA ILE A 116 7.49 10.34 -12.22
C ILE A 116 8.06 9.40 -11.15
N THR A 117 8.19 8.11 -11.46
CA THR A 117 8.75 7.11 -10.54
C THR A 117 10.20 7.45 -10.16
N LEU A 118 11.00 7.92 -11.11
CA LEU A 118 12.37 8.37 -10.85
C LEU A 118 12.39 9.63 -9.99
N VAL A 119 11.54 10.61 -10.28
CA VAL A 119 11.41 11.84 -9.46
C VAL A 119 11.00 11.48 -8.03
N ALA A 120 10.06 10.55 -7.84
CA ALA A 120 9.69 10.06 -6.51
C ALA A 120 10.86 9.35 -5.80
N ALA A 121 11.65 8.56 -6.52
CA ALA A 121 12.85 7.92 -5.97
C ALA A 121 13.90 8.96 -5.54
N LEU A 122 14.09 10.04 -6.31
CA LEU A 122 14.99 11.15 -5.94
C LEU A 122 14.50 11.88 -4.68
N TRP A 123 13.19 12.15 -4.55
CA TRP A 123 12.62 12.70 -3.32
C TRP A 123 12.80 11.78 -2.11
N LEU A 124 12.61 10.47 -2.27
CA LEU A 124 12.88 9.48 -1.22
C LEU A 124 14.37 9.49 -0.82
N LEU A 125 15.27 9.68 -1.78
CA LEU A 125 16.69 9.81 -1.50
C LEU A 125 17.00 11.11 -0.73
N ILE A 126 16.35 12.22 -1.06
CA ILE A 126 16.44 13.47 -0.28
C ILE A 126 15.93 13.23 1.14
N PHE A 127 14.77 12.57 1.30
CA PHE A 127 14.22 12.21 2.61
C PHE A 127 15.16 11.33 3.44
N PHE A 128 15.92 10.44 2.79
CA PHE A 128 16.97 9.66 3.44
C PHE A 128 18.08 10.56 4.02
N PHE A 129 18.59 11.51 3.24
CA PHE A 129 19.68 12.40 3.69
C PHE A 129 19.25 13.34 4.81
N ILE A 130 18.06 13.92 4.75
CA ILE A 130 17.51 14.79 5.81
C ILE A 130 16.96 14.00 7.01
N LYS A 131 17.02 12.64 6.95
CA LYS A 131 16.49 11.73 8.01
C LYS A 131 15.00 11.96 8.31
N ALA A 132 14.21 12.19 7.27
CA ALA A 132 12.78 12.51 7.36
C ALA A 132 11.93 11.41 8.03
N GLY A 133 12.45 10.19 8.17
CA GLY A 133 11.74 9.08 8.83
C GLY A 133 11.28 9.37 10.26
N ARG A 134 11.80 10.43 10.90
CA ARG A 134 11.32 10.89 12.21
C ARG A 134 9.98 11.59 12.14
N ILE A 135 9.64 12.21 10.99
CA ILE A 135 8.41 12.97 10.77
C ILE A 135 7.19 12.04 10.77
N VAL A 136 7.36 10.79 10.35
CA VAL A 136 6.25 9.82 10.25
C VAL A 136 5.56 9.57 11.60
N ASN A 137 6.27 9.72 12.70
CA ASN A 137 5.68 9.56 14.03
C ASN A 137 4.64 10.64 14.37
N TYR A 138 4.58 11.74 13.61
CA TYR A 138 3.63 12.84 13.79
C TYR A 138 2.39 12.74 12.88
N ILE A 139 2.37 11.79 11.94
CA ILE A 139 1.20 11.60 11.08
C ILE A 139 0.10 10.90 11.88
N SER A 140 -1.05 11.54 12.00
CA SER A 140 -2.15 10.99 12.77
C SER A 140 -2.82 9.80 12.05
N THR A 141 -3.13 8.75 12.81
CA THR A 141 -3.80 7.54 12.29
C THR A 141 -5.15 7.84 11.61
N PRO A 142 -6.02 8.74 12.13
CA PRO A 142 -7.28 9.09 11.47
C PRO A 142 -7.10 9.69 10.08
N VAL A 143 -6.11 10.57 9.89
CA VAL A 143 -5.81 11.17 8.58
C VAL A 143 -5.41 10.09 7.58
N MET A 144 -4.49 9.19 7.97
CA MET A 144 -4.03 8.11 7.11
C MET A 144 -5.15 7.12 6.79
N GLY A 145 -5.97 6.75 7.77
CA GLY A 145 -7.11 5.86 7.55
C GLY A 145 -8.15 6.45 6.60
N GLY A 146 -8.49 7.74 6.77
CA GLY A 146 -9.39 8.47 5.86
C GLY A 146 -8.84 8.57 4.45
N PHE A 147 -7.56 8.91 4.31
CA PHE A 147 -6.86 9.02 3.04
C PHE A 147 -6.81 7.67 2.28
N ILE A 148 -6.38 6.59 2.94
CA ILE A 148 -6.32 5.24 2.35
C ILE A 148 -7.72 4.75 1.94
N SER A 149 -8.72 5.00 2.77
CA SER A 149 -10.11 4.62 2.47
C SER A 149 -10.66 5.41 1.29
N GLY A 150 -10.36 6.71 1.21
CA GLY A 150 -10.76 7.57 0.08
C GLY A 150 -10.15 7.08 -1.23
N ILE A 151 -8.85 6.79 -1.24
CA ILE A 151 -8.17 6.22 -2.42
C ILE A 151 -8.78 4.86 -2.78
N GLY A 152 -8.97 3.97 -1.80
CA GLY A 152 -9.56 2.65 -2.04
C GLY A 152 -10.91 2.74 -2.72
N VAL A 153 -11.81 3.61 -2.25
CA VAL A 153 -13.13 3.83 -2.86
C VAL A 153 -13.01 4.46 -4.26
N THR A 154 -12.15 5.45 -4.44
CA THR A 154 -11.92 6.06 -5.76
C THR A 154 -11.47 5.02 -6.78
N ILE A 155 -10.51 4.14 -6.44
CA ILE A 155 -10.05 3.10 -7.36
C ILE A 155 -11.15 2.05 -7.61
N ILE A 156 -11.94 1.69 -6.61
CA ILE A 156 -13.09 0.79 -6.80
C ILE A 156 -14.05 1.39 -7.83
N LEU A 157 -14.37 2.68 -7.72
CA LEU A 157 -15.21 3.37 -8.70
C LEU A 157 -14.56 3.40 -10.10
N MET A 158 -13.25 3.68 -10.21
CA MET A 158 -12.52 3.66 -11.48
C MET A 158 -12.60 2.29 -12.18
N GLN A 159 -12.57 1.21 -11.42
CA GLN A 159 -12.58 -0.15 -11.94
C GLN A 159 -14.00 -0.75 -12.08
N ALA A 160 -15.02 -0.14 -11.50
CA ALA A 160 -16.36 -0.72 -11.41
C ALA A 160 -16.96 -1.08 -12.77
N ALA A 161 -16.79 -0.22 -13.79
CA ALA A 161 -17.30 -0.48 -15.14
C ALA A 161 -16.67 -1.75 -15.77
N LYS A 162 -15.40 -2.05 -15.49
CA LYS A 162 -14.73 -3.26 -15.98
C LYS A 162 -15.32 -4.55 -15.44
N LEU A 163 -15.95 -4.53 -14.26
CA LEU A 163 -16.63 -5.70 -13.71
C LEU A 163 -17.79 -6.15 -14.63
N PHE A 164 -18.38 -5.20 -15.35
CA PHE A 164 -19.54 -5.41 -16.22
C PHE A 164 -19.18 -5.48 -17.72
N GLY A 165 -17.88 -5.46 -18.06
CA GLY A 165 -17.41 -5.49 -19.44
C GLY A 165 -17.15 -4.11 -20.07
N GLY A 166 -17.39 -3.01 -19.35
CA GLY A 166 -17.06 -1.65 -19.75
C GLY A 166 -15.57 -1.32 -19.72
N ASN A 167 -15.24 -0.03 -19.76
CA ASN A 167 -13.87 0.46 -19.67
C ASN A 167 -13.63 1.12 -18.32
N ALA A 168 -12.36 1.27 -17.90
CA ALA A 168 -12.01 1.99 -16.68
C ALA A 168 -12.41 3.45 -16.80
N GLY A 169 -12.96 4.03 -15.72
CA GLY A 169 -13.19 5.46 -15.60
C GLY A 169 -11.95 6.19 -15.09
N THR A 170 -11.93 7.51 -15.28
CA THR A 170 -10.89 8.42 -14.77
C THR A 170 -11.51 9.65 -14.14
N GLY A 171 -10.82 10.27 -13.17
CA GLY A 171 -11.24 11.50 -12.53
C GLY A 171 -11.82 11.33 -11.12
N GLU A 172 -12.56 12.33 -10.66
CA GLU A 172 -13.14 12.36 -9.32
C GLU A 172 -14.41 11.51 -9.22
N ALA A 173 -14.88 11.23 -8.01
CA ALA A 173 -15.99 10.32 -7.76
C ALA A 173 -17.27 10.64 -8.56
N ILE A 174 -17.62 11.90 -8.70
CA ILE A 174 -18.83 12.32 -9.45
C ILE A 174 -18.68 11.96 -10.94
N LYS A 175 -17.53 12.27 -11.54
CA LYS A 175 -17.24 11.94 -12.94
C LYS A 175 -17.23 10.42 -13.14
N LEU A 176 -16.68 9.68 -12.18
CA LEU A 176 -16.65 8.21 -12.20
C LEU A 176 -18.04 7.60 -12.13
N LEU A 177 -18.96 8.13 -11.31
CA LEU A 177 -20.35 7.67 -11.25
C LEU A 177 -21.08 7.92 -12.58
N ILE A 178 -20.87 9.09 -13.21
CA ILE A 178 -21.43 9.41 -14.53
C ILE A 178 -20.85 8.47 -15.60
N HIS A 179 -19.53 8.18 -15.55
CA HIS A 179 -18.88 7.25 -16.45
C HIS A 179 -19.45 5.84 -16.31
N ILE A 180 -19.62 5.33 -15.08
CA ILE A 180 -20.22 4.02 -14.83
C ILE A 180 -21.63 3.96 -15.41
N ALA A 181 -22.44 4.99 -15.20
CA ALA A 181 -23.80 5.05 -15.76
C ALA A 181 -23.79 5.06 -17.31
N GLY A 182 -22.82 5.74 -17.95
CA GLY A 182 -22.62 5.72 -19.40
C GLY A 182 -22.21 4.35 -19.95
N GLU A 183 -21.28 3.67 -19.24
CA GLU A 183 -20.77 2.35 -19.61
C GLU A 183 -21.79 1.22 -19.37
N MET A 184 -22.90 1.45 -18.68
CA MET A 184 -24.00 0.48 -18.56
C MET A 184 -24.62 0.09 -19.92
N LYS A 185 -24.38 0.86 -20.97
CA LYS A 185 -24.78 0.48 -22.36
C LYS A 185 -23.96 -0.70 -22.90
N SER A 186 -22.74 -0.89 -22.41
CA SER A 186 -21.85 -1.99 -22.75
C SER A 186 -21.94 -3.18 -21.77
N PHE A 187 -23.03 -3.26 -21.02
CA PHE A 187 -23.23 -4.29 -20.00
C PHE A 187 -23.22 -5.70 -20.61
N ASN A 188 -22.31 -6.53 -20.10
CA ASN A 188 -22.24 -7.95 -20.43
C ASN A 188 -22.51 -8.78 -19.18
N LEU A 189 -23.59 -9.58 -19.21
CA LEU A 189 -24.04 -10.38 -18.08
C LEU A 189 -22.97 -11.38 -17.60
N LEU A 190 -22.28 -12.04 -18.54
CA LEU A 190 -21.23 -13.00 -18.19
C LEU A 190 -20.04 -12.32 -17.51
N SER A 191 -19.64 -11.14 -18.00
CA SER A 191 -18.62 -10.32 -17.36
C SER A 191 -19.03 -9.92 -15.94
N ALA A 192 -20.30 -9.52 -15.74
CA ALA A 192 -20.83 -9.16 -14.43
C ALA A 192 -20.80 -10.34 -13.45
N VAL A 193 -21.23 -11.52 -13.90
CA VAL A 193 -21.22 -12.75 -13.08
C VAL A 193 -19.78 -13.13 -12.70
N LEU A 194 -18.85 -13.08 -13.65
CA LEU A 194 -17.45 -13.38 -13.40
C LEU A 194 -16.80 -12.34 -12.47
N GLY A 195 -17.02 -11.05 -12.73
CA GLY A 195 -16.40 -9.97 -11.96
C GLY A 195 -16.96 -9.87 -10.53
N VAL A 196 -18.28 -9.70 -10.40
CA VAL A 196 -18.93 -9.61 -9.07
C VAL A 196 -18.83 -10.94 -8.32
N GLY A 197 -19.00 -12.08 -9.03
CA GLY A 197 -18.80 -13.41 -8.45
C GLY A 197 -17.40 -13.58 -7.85
N THR A 198 -16.36 -13.10 -8.54
CA THR A 198 -14.97 -13.10 -8.03
C THR A 198 -14.86 -12.30 -6.75
N VAL A 199 -15.42 -11.09 -6.69
CA VAL A 199 -15.41 -10.26 -5.46
C VAL A 199 -16.07 -11.00 -4.30
N VAL A 200 -17.29 -11.51 -4.53
CA VAL A 200 -18.07 -12.21 -3.49
C VAL A 200 -17.34 -13.46 -3.01
N ILE A 201 -16.84 -14.29 -3.92
CA ILE A 201 -16.12 -15.52 -3.57
C ILE A 201 -14.88 -15.21 -2.72
N ILE A 202 -14.08 -14.19 -3.10
CA ILE A 202 -12.87 -13.82 -2.35
C ILE A 202 -13.23 -13.32 -0.95
N LEU A 203 -14.25 -12.46 -0.83
CA LEU A 203 -14.66 -11.91 0.48
C LEU A 203 -15.22 -13.01 1.39
N VAL A 204 -16.03 -13.91 0.85
CA VAL A 204 -16.57 -15.06 1.58
C VAL A 204 -15.45 -16.03 1.96
N ALA A 205 -14.57 -16.37 1.03
CA ALA A 205 -13.45 -17.26 1.28
C ALA A 205 -12.48 -16.72 2.34
N LYS A 206 -12.26 -15.40 2.38
CA LYS A 206 -11.45 -14.74 3.42
C LYS A 206 -12.00 -14.99 4.83
N LYS A 207 -13.32 -15.17 4.97
CA LYS A 207 -13.96 -15.47 6.25
C LYS A 207 -13.84 -16.95 6.64
N PHE A 208 -14.01 -17.87 5.68
CA PHE A 208 -14.07 -19.31 5.95
C PHE A 208 -12.74 -20.05 5.77
N VAL A 209 -11.94 -19.61 4.78
CA VAL A 209 -10.67 -20.26 4.41
C VAL A 209 -9.56 -19.19 4.21
N PRO A 210 -9.22 -18.42 5.27
CA PRO A 210 -8.32 -17.26 5.16
C PRO A 210 -6.91 -17.60 4.69
N LYS A 211 -6.46 -18.84 4.86
CA LYS A 211 -5.11 -19.30 4.44
C LYS A 211 -5.03 -19.70 2.97
N PHE A 212 -6.16 -19.86 2.29
CA PHE A 212 -6.16 -20.31 0.91
C PHE A 212 -6.07 -19.11 -0.05
N PRO A 213 -5.13 -19.08 -1.02
CA PRO A 213 -4.99 -17.99 -1.97
C PRO A 213 -6.08 -18.03 -3.05
N MET A 214 -7.32 -17.69 -2.66
CA MET A 214 -8.51 -17.79 -3.52
C MET A 214 -8.38 -16.95 -4.81
N SER A 215 -7.69 -15.82 -4.76
CA SER A 215 -7.42 -14.99 -5.94
C SER A 215 -6.63 -15.74 -7.02
N VAL A 216 -5.64 -16.54 -6.62
CA VAL A 216 -4.85 -17.36 -7.56
C VAL A 216 -5.71 -18.47 -8.16
N LEU A 217 -6.52 -19.15 -7.32
CA LEU A 217 -7.43 -20.19 -7.81
C LEU A 217 -8.40 -19.64 -8.86
N LEU A 218 -9.05 -18.50 -8.56
CA LEU A 218 -10.01 -17.88 -9.49
C LEU A 218 -9.34 -17.39 -10.78
N MET A 219 -8.09 -16.92 -10.69
CA MET A 219 -7.29 -16.56 -11.85
C MET A 219 -7.04 -17.79 -12.76
N VAL A 220 -6.60 -18.91 -12.17
CA VAL A 220 -6.36 -20.16 -12.92
C VAL A 220 -7.65 -20.72 -13.50
N LEU A 221 -8.74 -20.75 -12.71
CA LEU A 221 -10.04 -21.21 -13.18
C LEU A 221 -10.58 -20.32 -14.32
N GLY A 222 -10.37 -19.00 -14.23
CA GLY A 222 -10.74 -18.06 -15.28
C GLY A 222 -9.97 -18.29 -16.58
N ALA A 223 -8.66 -18.50 -16.50
CA ALA A 223 -7.84 -18.82 -17.65
C ALA A 223 -8.26 -20.16 -18.29
N LEU A 224 -8.49 -21.20 -17.47
CA LEU A 224 -8.98 -22.48 -17.95
C LEU A 224 -10.37 -22.37 -18.58
N ALA A 225 -11.28 -21.61 -17.99
CA ALA A 225 -12.61 -21.37 -18.58
C ALA A 225 -12.50 -20.69 -19.95
N THR A 226 -11.59 -19.74 -20.10
CA THR A 226 -11.33 -19.10 -21.40
C THR A 226 -10.77 -20.11 -22.41
N ALA A 227 -9.78 -20.91 -22.01
CA ALA A 227 -9.14 -21.87 -22.90
C ALA A 227 -10.09 -22.99 -23.34
N ILE A 228 -11.02 -23.43 -22.48
CA ILE A 228 -11.94 -24.55 -22.77
C ILE A 228 -13.22 -24.07 -23.43
N PHE A 229 -13.85 -23.01 -22.87
CA PHE A 229 -15.18 -22.56 -23.29
C PHE A 229 -15.17 -21.38 -24.25
N HIS A 230 -13.97 -20.81 -24.55
CA HIS A 230 -13.84 -19.64 -25.41
C HIS A 230 -14.79 -18.50 -24.99
N ILE A 231 -14.74 -18.12 -23.72
CA ILE A 231 -15.64 -17.12 -23.13
C ILE A 231 -15.51 -15.73 -23.77
N ASP A 232 -14.41 -15.45 -24.46
CA ASP A 232 -14.19 -14.29 -25.32
C ASP A 232 -15.28 -14.14 -26.40
N ARG A 233 -15.76 -15.25 -26.95
CA ARG A 233 -16.85 -15.26 -27.95
C ARG A 233 -18.18 -14.76 -27.40
N PHE A 234 -18.34 -14.80 -26.08
CA PHE A 234 -19.52 -14.25 -25.38
C PHE A 234 -19.36 -12.80 -24.99
N GLY A 235 -18.35 -12.09 -25.50
CA GLY A 235 -18.11 -10.67 -25.26
C GLY A 235 -17.33 -10.37 -23.98
N VAL A 236 -16.73 -11.36 -23.33
CA VAL A 236 -15.85 -11.15 -22.18
C VAL A 236 -14.49 -10.65 -22.68
N LYS A 237 -14.06 -9.47 -22.20
CA LYS A 237 -12.74 -8.92 -22.53
C LYS A 237 -11.64 -9.74 -21.86
N LEU A 238 -10.62 -10.09 -22.63
CA LEU A 238 -9.39 -10.73 -22.15
C LEU A 238 -8.27 -9.70 -22.01
N LEU A 239 -7.20 -10.08 -21.32
CA LEU A 239 -5.98 -9.28 -21.33
C LEU A 239 -5.41 -9.20 -22.73
N PRO A 240 -4.87 -8.02 -23.13
CA PRO A 240 -4.18 -7.88 -24.41
C PRO A 240 -2.93 -8.79 -24.44
N HIS A 241 -2.47 -9.08 -25.67
CA HIS A 241 -1.24 -9.84 -25.89
C HIS A 241 -0.07 -9.29 -25.06
N VAL A 242 0.64 -10.18 -24.40
CA VAL A 242 1.79 -9.86 -23.56
C VAL A 242 3.04 -10.41 -24.25
N ASP A 243 3.89 -9.51 -24.73
CA ASP A 243 5.17 -9.89 -25.32
C ASP A 243 6.02 -10.70 -24.34
N LYS A 244 6.62 -11.78 -24.82
CA LYS A 244 7.54 -12.60 -24.05
C LYS A 244 8.86 -11.85 -23.87
N GLY A 245 9.37 -11.83 -22.68
CA GLY A 245 10.71 -11.30 -22.43
C GLY A 245 10.84 -10.44 -21.19
N LEU A 246 12.07 -10.11 -20.87
CA LEU A 246 12.39 -9.21 -19.79
C LEU A 246 12.17 -7.76 -20.21
N PRO A 247 11.86 -6.86 -19.25
CA PRO A 247 11.78 -5.44 -19.55
C PRO A 247 13.12 -4.94 -20.10
N GLY A 248 13.05 -4.05 -21.08
CA GLY A 248 14.24 -3.30 -21.49
C GLY A 248 14.73 -2.41 -20.36
N PHE A 249 16.06 -2.38 -20.16
CA PHE A 249 16.67 -1.40 -19.27
C PHE A 249 16.85 -0.09 -20.06
N SER A 250 16.14 0.94 -19.64
CA SER A 250 16.30 2.29 -20.22
C SER A 250 16.18 3.34 -19.14
N LEU A 251 16.99 4.38 -19.21
CA LEU A 251 16.77 5.54 -18.34
C LEU A 251 15.48 6.23 -18.80
N PRO A 252 14.61 6.61 -17.85
CA PRO A 252 13.40 7.38 -18.17
C PRO A 252 13.74 8.66 -18.93
N ASP A 253 12.92 8.98 -19.91
CA ASP A 253 13.10 10.23 -20.69
C ASP A 253 12.75 11.44 -19.80
N MET A 254 13.79 12.09 -19.30
CA MET A 254 13.63 13.28 -18.46
C MET A 254 13.16 14.52 -19.24
N SER A 255 13.18 14.49 -20.57
CA SER A 255 12.66 15.61 -21.38
C SER A 255 11.16 15.83 -21.13
N VAL A 256 10.42 14.75 -20.79
CA VAL A 256 9.01 14.82 -20.45
C VAL A 256 8.77 15.61 -19.14
N VAL A 257 9.71 15.53 -18.19
CA VAL A 257 9.64 16.30 -16.93
C VAL A 257 9.75 17.80 -17.20
N PHE A 258 10.55 18.20 -18.17
CA PHE A 258 10.76 19.62 -18.51
C PHE A 258 9.57 20.27 -19.24
N LYS A 259 8.60 19.47 -19.74
CA LYS A 259 7.37 20.03 -20.34
C LYS A 259 6.43 20.59 -19.27
N ASN A 260 6.27 19.90 -18.12
CA ASN A 260 5.41 20.31 -17.00
C ASN A 260 6.16 20.08 -15.66
N PRO A 261 7.25 20.83 -15.39
CA PRO A 261 8.17 20.52 -14.31
C PRO A 261 7.52 20.67 -12.93
N SER A 262 6.70 21.70 -12.72
CA SER A 262 6.05 21.96 -11.43
C SER A 262 5.11 20.84 -11.03
N GLU A 263 4.29 20.35 -11.96
CA GLU A 263 3.30 19.29 -11.70
C GLU A 263 3.99 17.95 -11.43
N ILE A 264 5.00 17.58 -12.23
CA ILE A 264 5.70 16.31 -12.11
C ILE A 264 6.56 16.27 -10.84
N ILE A 265 7.23 17.37 -10.50
CA ILE A 265 8.04 17.46 -9.28
C ILE A 265 7.14 17.39 -8.04
N LEU A 266 6.00 18.08 -8.03
CA LEU A 266 5.03 18.05 -6.94
C LEU A 266 4.36 16.68 -6.82
N LEU A 267 4.02 16.04 -7.93
CA LEU A 267 3.50 14.68 -7.95
C LEU A 267 4.52 13.69 -7.40
N GLY A 268 5.78 13.76 -7.86
CA GLY A 268 6.86 12.93 -7.35
C GLY A 268 7.08 13.10 -5.84
N LEU A 269 7.00 14.34 -5.33
CA LEU A 269 7.03 14.65 -3.90
C LEU A 269 5.85 14.01 -3.17
N SER A 270 4.65 14.11 -3.72
CA SER A 270 3.43 13.53 -3.15
C SER A 270 3.52 12.01 -3.07
N VAL A 271 3.96 11.35 -4.16
CA VAL A 271 4.19 9.91 -4.20
C VAL A 271 5.24 9.50 -3.17
N ALA A 272 6.39 10.19 -3.12
CA ALA A 272 7.46 9.90 -2.17
C ALA A 272 7.00 10.07 -0.71
N GLY A 273 6.24 11.13 -0.43
CA GLY A 273 5.68 11.40 0.89
C GLY A 273 4.73 10.30 1.36
N VAL A 274 3.83 9.86 0.49
CA VAL A 274 2.88 8.78 0.78
C VAL A 274 3.58 7.44 0.93
N VAL A 275 4.50 7.09 0.02
CA VAL A 275 5.31 5.86 0.11
C VAL A 275 6.06 5.83 1.44
N MET A 276 6.75 6.91 1.81
CA MET A 276 7.46 7.00 3.08
C MET A 276 6.52 6.84 4.27
N ALA A 277 5.45 7.62 4.33
CA ALA A 277 4.54 7.66 5.48
C ALA A 277 3.83 6.33 5.69
N GLN A 278 3.18 5.82 4.64
CA GLN A 278 2.36 4.61 4.69
C GLN A 278 3.22 3.37 4.96
N THR A 279 4.35 3.24 4.26
CA THR A 279 5.21 2.06 4.41
C THR A 279 5.92 2.05 5.76
N LEU A 280 6.46 3.19 6.23
CA LEU A 280 7.12 3.24 7.54
C LEU A 280 6.14 2.95 8.68
N LEU A 281 4.93 3.52 8.62
CA LEU A 281 3.90 3.25 9.63
C LEU A 281 3.57 1.75 9.67
N ALA A 282 3.34 1.13 8.53
CA ALA A 282 3.03 -0.29 8.43
C ALA A 282 4.21 -1.17 8.89
N THR A 283 5.43 -0.84 8.46
CA THR A 283 6.65 -1.58 8.82
C THR A 283 6.91 -1.51 10.33
N ASN A 284 6.74 -0.33 10.95
CA ASN A 284 6.87 -0.14 12.39
C ASN A 284 5.78 -0.89 13.18
N ASN A 285 4.54 -0.95 12.66
CA ASN A 285 3.47 -1.74 13.27
C ASN A 285 3.81 -3.24 13.30
N TYR A 286 4.36 -3.78 12.21
CA TYR A 286 4.86 -5.16 12.18
C TYR A 286 6.07 -5.35 13.10
N ALA A 287 6.99 -4.40 13.16
CA ALA A 287 8.12 -4.42 14.07
C ALA A 287 7.67 -4.49 15.54
N ASN A 288 6.70 -3.67 15.92
CA ASN A 288 6.11 -3.68 17.26
C ASN A 288 5.38 -5.01 17.56
N LYS A 289 4.61 -5.53 16.61
CA LYS A 289 3.88 -6.82 16.73
C LYS A 289 4.83 -7.98 17.01
N TYR A 290 6.00 -8.00 16.38
CA TYR A 290 6.97 -9.11 16.46
C TYR A 290 8.20 -8.82 17.32
N GLY A 291 8.29 -7.64 17.93
CA GLY A 291 9.36 -7.27 18.86
C GLY A 291 10.74 -7.07 18.21
N TYR A 292 10.80 -6.77 16.90
CA TYR A 292 12.07 -6.43 16.25
C TYR A 292 12.21 -4.92 16.00
N LYS A 293 13.45 -4.46 15.81
CA LYS A 293 13.73 -3.04 15.55
C LYS A 293 13.96 -2.80 14.06
N VAL A 294 13.35 -1.76 13.53
CA VAL A 294 13.51 -1.29 12.15
C VAL A 294 14.26 0.05 12.16
N SER A 295 15.15 0.23 11.20
CA SER A 295 15.81 1.52 10.98
C SER A 295 15.04 2.32 9.93
N ASN A 296 14.22 3.29 10.37
CA ASN A 296 13.40 4.11 9.48
C ASN A 296 14.20 4.72 8.33
N ASN A 297 15.42 5.19 8.61
CA ASN A 297 16.26 5.78 7.57
C ASN A 297 16.72 4.76 6.53
N ARG A 298 17.08 3.53 6.95
CA ARG A 298 17.44 2.45 6.03
C ARG A 298 16.24 1.98 5.21
N GLU A 299 15.04 2.00 5.80
CA GLU A 299 13.80 1.72 5.06
C GLU A 299 13.58 2.74 3.93
N ILE A 300 13.73 4.05 4.21
CA ILE A 300 13.60 5.09 3.17
C ILE A 300 14.60 4.86 2.05
N LEU A 301 15.85 4.49 2.36
CA LEU A 301 16.85 4.15 1.35
C LEU A 301 16.41 2.93 0.50
N SER A 302 15.81 1.92 1.12
CA SER A 302 15.32 0.75 0.39
C SER A 302 14.15 1.09 -0.54
N TYR A 303 13.26 2.01 -0.12
CA TYR A 303 12.18 2.51 -0.97
C TYR A 303 12.71 3.32 -2.15
N ALA A 304 13.71 4.18 -1.90
CA ALA A 304 14.37 4.96 -2.95
C ALA A 304 15.04 4.04 -3.99
N ALA A 305 15.82 3.06 -3.54
CA ALA A 305 16.52 2.11 -4.40
C ALA A 305 15.55 1.24 -5.23
N ALA A 306 14.48 0.74 -4.61
CA ALA A 306 13.47 -0.05 -5.30
C ALA A 306 12.69 0.77 -6.33
N ASN A 307 12.31 2.01 -6.01
CA ASN A 307 11.61 2.90 -6.95
C ASN A 307 12.54 3.34 -8.10
N ALA A 308 13.83 3.60 -7.84
CA ALA A 308 14.80 3.88 -8.88
C ALA A 308 14.95 2.68 -9.85
N ALA A 309 15.02 1.46 -9.30
CA ALA A 309 15.05 0.25 -10.12
C ALA A 309 13.76 0.07 -10.94
N SER A 310 12.60 0.42 -10.38
CA SER A 310 11.33 0.41 -11.12
C SER A 310 11.36 1.39 -12.28
N ALA A 311 11.83 2.60 -12.05
CA ALA A 311 11.96 3.62 -13.09
C ALA A 311 12.83 3.15 -14.27
N VAL A 312 13.98 2.53 -13.99
CA VAL A 312 14.92 2.04 -15.01
C VAL A 312 14.36 0.91 -15.88
N ILE A 313 13.41 0.13 -15.36
CA ILE A 313 12.72 -0.90 -16.16
C ILE A 313 11.40 -0.41 -16.77
N GLY A 314 11.18 0.90 -16.79
CA GLY A 314 9.95 1.49 -17.33
C GLY A 314 8.72 1.36 -16.44
N GLY A 315 8.90 1.08 -15.15
CA GLY A 315 7.83 0.72 -14.23
C GLY A 315 7.19 1.90 -13.51
N CYS A 316 6.12 1.59 -12.76
CA CYS A 316 5.39 2.51 -11.91
C CYS A 316 5.97 2.57 -10.48
N PRO A 317 5.56 3.59 -9.67
CA PRO A 317 6.00 3.67 -8.29
C PRO A 317 5.50 2.50 -7.44
N LEU A 318 6.36 2.08 -6.50
CA LEU A 318 6.09 0.99 -5.57
C LEU A 318 5.87 1.51 -4.15
N ASN A 319 5.15 0.72 -3.37
CA ASN A 319 4.85 0.99 -1.97
C ASN A 319 4.87 -0.29 -1.13
N GLY A 320 4.85 -0.14 0.18
CA GLY A 320 4.67 -1.25 1.10
C GLY A 320 3.26 -1.80 1.09
N SER A 321 3.13 -3.12 1.01
CA SER A 321 1.83 -3.79 0.95
C SER A 321 1.50 -4.54 2.24
N VAL A 322 0.60 -3.97 3.02
CA VAL A 322 0.10 -4.58 4.28
C VAL A 322 -0.62 -5.90 3.99
N SER A 323 -1.43 -5.97 2.94
CA SER A 323 -2.21 -7.16 2.60
C SER A 323 -1.31 -8.34 2.20
N ARG A 324 -0.30 -8.11 1.36
CA ARG A 324 0.67 -9.15 0.95
C ARG A 324 1.58 -9.53 2.10
N THR A 325 1.99 -8.57 2.94
CA THR A 325 2.71 -8.86 4.18
C THR A 325 1.88 -9.74 5.14
N GLY A 326 0.57 -9.47 5.25
CA GLY A 326 -0.35 -10.30 6.03
C GLY A 326 -0.46 -11.73 5.50
N ILE A 327 -0.44 -11.92 4.19
CA ILE A 327 -0.40 -13.26 3.56
C ILE A 327 0.93 -13.95 3.89
N ALA A 328 2.08 -13.28 3.68
CA ALA A 328 3.39 -13.84 4.01
C ALA A 328 3.48 -14.25 5.49
N ASP A 329 2.93 -13.45 6.39
CA ASP A 329 2.84 -13.71 7.82
C ASP A 329 2.02 -14.97 8.15
N GLN A 330 0.87 -15.17 7.48
CA GLN A 330 0.03 -16.37 7.65
C GLN A 330 0.76 -17.66 7.28
N PHE A 331 1.68 -17.61 6.32
CA PHE A 331 2.53 -18.75 5.92
C PHE A 331 3.83 -18.84 6.73
N GLY A 332 4.00 -17.96 7.70
CA GLY A 332 5.08 -18.04 8.69
C GLY A 332 6.42 -17.50 8.22
N CYS A 333 6.40 -16.50 7.32
CA CYS A 333 7.58 -15.78 6.87
C CYS A 333 8.39 -15.21 8.04
N LYS A 334 9.72 -15.33 7.96
CA LYS A 334 10.66 -14.86 8.99
C LYS A 334 11.80 -14.02 8.45
N SER A 335 12.06 -14.03 7.14
CA SER A 335 13.16 -13.30 6.53
C SER A 335 12.84 -12.82 5.11
N GLN A 336 13.67 -11.90 4.60
CA GLN A 336 13.58 -11.39 3.22
C GLN A 336 13.98 -12.41 2.14
N VAL A 337 14.32 -13.64 2.51
CA VAL A 337 14.37 -14.77 1.57
C VAL A 337 13.05 -14.91 0.82
N MET A 338 11.95 -14.58 1.49
CA MET A 338 10.61 -14.49 0.88
C MET A 338 10.59 -13.53 -0.33
N SER A 339 11.09 -12.29 -0.21
CA SER A 339 11.10 -11.33 -1.33
C SER A 339 12.01 -11.78 -2.46
N ILE A 340 13.16 -12.39 -2.14
CA ILE A 340 14.07 -12.97 -3.15
C ILE A 340 13.35 -14.11 -3.90
N THR A 341 12.70 -15.01 -3.16
CA THR A 341 11.94 -16.11 -3.76
C THR A 341 10.76 -15.60 -4.59
N ALA A 342 10.04 -14.58 -4.10
CA ALA A 342 8.94 -13.97 -4.84
C ALA A 342 9.42 -13.34 -6.16
N SER A 343 10.55 -12.63 -6.13
CA SER A 343 11.17 -12.06 -7.32
C SER A 343 11.59 -13.13 -8.33
N LEU A 344 12.26 -14.21 -7.88
CA LEU A 344 12.66 -15.32 -8.75
C LEU A 344 11.45 -16.06 -9.32
N THR A 345 10.41 -16.29 -8.52
CA THR A 345 9.18 -16.91 -8.99
C THR A 345 8.51 -16.04 -10.06
N MET A 346 8.45 -14.73 -9.84
CA MET A 346 7.88 -13.80 -10.82
C MET A 346 8.71 -13.77 -12.11
N LEU A 347 10.04 -13.82 -12.00
CA LEU A 347 10.92 -13.93 -13.15
C LEU A 347 10.62 -15.18 -13.99
N LEU A 348 10.46 -16.34 -13.35
CA LEU A 348 10.09 -17.58 -14.03
C LEU A 348 8.71 -17.48 -14.73
N ILE A 349 7.74 -16.84 -14.06
CA ILE A 349 6.41 -16.63 -14.62
C ILE A 349 6.48 -15.71 -15.86
N VAL A 350 7.26 -14.65 -15.82
CA VAL A 350 7.42 -13.74 -16.95
C VAL A 350 8.14 -14.41 -18.12
N LEU A 351 9.11 -15.27 -17.86
CA LEU A 351 9.84 -15.98 -18.92
C LEU A 351 9.03 -17.09 -19.59
N PHE A 352 8.23 -17.83 -18.82
CA PHE A 352 7.57 -19.06 -19.27
C PHE A 352 6.04 -19.02 -19.22
N GLY A 353 5.46 -18.19 -18.35
CA GLY A 353 4.02 -18.16 -18.06
C GLY A 353 3.22 -17.10 -18.83
N THR A 354 3.88 -16.19 -19.55
CA THR A 354 3.18 -15.10 -20.26
C THR A 354 2.08 -15.56 -21.21
N PRO A 355 2.21 -16.67 -21.99
CA PRO A 355 1.12 -17.12 -22.85
C PRO A 355 -0.17 -17.47 -22.11
N VAL A 356 -0.06 -17.88 -20.84
CA VAL A 356 -1.23 -18.22 -20.02
C VAL A 356 -1.97 -16.95 -19.58
N LEU A 357 -1.26 -15.82 -19.45
CA LEU A 357 -1.86 -14.56 -19.00
C LEU A 357 -2.85 -13.97 -20.02
N GLU A 358 -2.69 -14.27 -21.31
CA GLU A 358 -3.60 -13.82 -22.39
C GLU A 358 -5.00 -14.42 -22.28
N TYR A 359 -5.11 -15.58 -21.66
CA TYR A 359 -6.40 -16.22 -21.38
C TYR A 359 -7.11 -15.67 -20.14
N LEU A 360 -6.54 -14.66 -19.45
CA LEU A 360 -7.14 -14.11 -18.24
C LEU A 360 -8.29 -13.15 -18.56
N PRO A 361 -9.50 -13.42 -18.04
CA PRO A 361 -10.63 -12.50 -18.19
C PRO A 361 -10.42 -11.23 -17.36
N VAL A 362 -10.54 -10.07 -18.02
CA VAL A 362 -10.46 -8.74 -17.36
C VAL A 362 -11.42 -8.60 -16.18
N PRO A 363 -12.69 -9.08 -16.24
CA PRO A 363 -13.60 -9.00 -15.09
C PRO A 363 -13.09 -9.73 -13.84
N ILE A 364 -12.48 -10.92 -14.00
CA ILE A 364 -11.91 -11.68 -12.88
C ILE A 364 -10.72 -10.92 -12.27
N LEU A 365 -9.80 -10.44 -13.11
CA LEU A 365 -8.67 -9.62 -12.66
C LEU A 365 -9.15 -8.39 -11.88
N THR A 366 -10.14 -7.69 -12.44
CA THR A 366 -10.75 -6.51 -11.79
C THR A 366 -11.43 -6.89 -10.48
N GLY A 367 -12.14 -8.00 -10.42
CA GLY A 367 -12.77 -8.51 -9.19
C GLY A 367 -11.75 -8.79 -8.09
N ILE A 368 -10.59 -9.36 -8.43
CA ILE A 368 -9.48 -9.59 -7.49
C ILE A 368 -8.95 -8.26 -6.94
N VAL A 369 -8.74 -7.26 -7.81
CA VAL A 369 -8.27 -5.92 -7.40
C VAL A 369 -9.29 -5.24 -6.49
N VAL A 370 -10.58 -5.25 -6.85
CA VAL A 370 -11.66 -4.67 -6.03
C VAL A 370 -11.76 -5.35 -4.67
N ALA A 371 -11.69 -6.69 -4.61
CA ALA A 371 -11.71 -7.42 -3.35
C ALA A 371 -10.49 -7.08 -2.44
N ALA A 372 -9.31 -6.89 -3.05
CA ALA A 372 -8.12 -6.44 -2.33
C ALA A 372 -8.30 -5.02 -1.77
N LEU A 373 -8.87 -4.09 -2.55
CA LEU A 373 -9.14 -2.70 -2.16
C LEU A 373 -10.15 -2.61 -1.00
N ILE A 374 -11.24 -3.39 -1.06
CA ILE A 374 -12.19 -3.49 0.05
C ILE A 374 -11.46 -3.94 1.34
N GLY A 375 -10.45 -4.80 1.20
CA GLY A 375 -9.67 -5.31 2.33
C GLY A 375 -8.73 -4.28 2.98
N ILE A 376 -8.35 -3.22 2.29
CA ILE A 376 -7.47 -2.16 2.82
C ILE A 376 -8.23 -0.91 3.29
N THR A 377 -9.52 -0.77 2.95
CA THR A 377 -10.33 0.34 3.45
C THR A 377 -10.52 0.21 4.97
N GLU A 378 -10.28 1.30 5.68
CA GLU A 378 -10.29 1.34 7.14
C GLU A 378 -11.63 1.83 7.73
N PHE A 379 -12.76 1.41 7.15
CA PHE A 379 -14.08 1.77 7.69
C PHE A 379 -14.29 1.27 9.12
N GLY A 380 -13.64 0.17 9.53
CA GLY A 380 -13.62 -0.28 10.92
C GLY A 380 -13.02 0.73 11.88
N LEU A 381 -11.96 1.45 11.43
CA LEU A 381 -11.37 2.56 12.16
C LEU A 381 -12.38 3.72 12.28
N ALA A 382 -13.07 4.08 11.20
CA ALA A 382 -14.10 5.14 11.22
C ALA A 382 -15.19 4.85 12.26
N VAL A 383 -15.72 3.62 12.29
CA VAL A 383 -16.71 3.19 13.28
C VAL A 383 -16.18 3.25 14.71
N LYS A 384 -14.90 2.89 14.90
CA LYS A 384 -14.24 2.98 16.20
C LYS A 384 -14.10 4.45 16.64
N LEU A 385 -13.61 5.32 15.76
CA LEU A 385 -13.43 6.76 16.03
C LEU A 385 -14.75 7.44 16.34
N TRP A 386 -15.82 7.12 15.61
CA TRP A 386 -17.16 7.62 15.90
C TRP A 386 -17.59 7.36 17.35
N LYS A 387 -17.20 6.22 17.91
CA LYS A 387 -17.55 5.83 19.30
C LYS A 387 -16.59 6.38 20.35
N THR A 388 -15.37 6.78 19.98
CA THR A 388 -14.31 7.14 20.93
C THR A 388 -13.94 8.62 20.90
N ASP A 389 -13.88 9.23 19.74
CA ASP A 389 -13.42 10.62 19.55
C ASP A 389 -14.02 11.21 18.26
N HIS A 390 -15.02 12.07 18.43
CA HIS A 390 -15.69 12.71 17.29
C HIS A 390 -14.79 13.67 16.51
N THR A 391 -13.77 14.25 17.15
CA THR A 391 -12.81 15.14 16.48
C THR A 391 -11.94 14.33 15.54
N GLU A 392 -11.39 13.21 16.02
CA GLU A 392 -10.61 12.29 15.18
C GLU A 392 -11.46 11.68 14.05
N PHE A 393 -12.75 11.41 14.31
CA PHE A 393 -13.66 10.99 13.27
C PHE A 393 -13.90 12.06 12.22
N ALA A 394 -14.07 13.33 12.61
CA ALA A 394 -14.22 14.44 11.65
C ALA A 394 -12.97 14.62 10.76
N ILE A 395 -11.77 14.43 11.34
CA ILE A 395 -10.50 14.44 10.61
C ILE A 395 -10.44 13.28 9.59
N PHE A 396 -10.86 12.07 10.00
CA PHE A 396 -10.94 10.91 9.10
C PHE A 396 -11.89 11.21 7.92
N VAL A 397 -13.09 11.72 8.20
CA VAL A 397 -14.09 12.05 7.17
C VAL A 397 -13.59 13.17 6.27
N GLY A 398 -12.96 14.21 6.81
CA GLY A 398 -12.37 15.29 6.03
C GLY A 398 -11.29 14.81 5.06
N ALA A 399 -10.39 13.93 5.50
CA ALA A 399 -9.38 13.33 4.64
C ALA A 399 -10.01 12.41 3.58
N PHE A 400 -11.01 11.60 3.96
CA PHE A 400 -11.74 10.71 3.06
C PHE A 400 -12.46 11.48 1.95
N LEU A 401 -13.25 12.49 2.30
CA LEU A 401 -13.99 13.32 1.35
C LEU A 401 -13.06 14.19 0.50
N GLY A 402 -11.96 14.66 1.08
CA GLY A 402 -10.95 15.41 0.34
C GLY A 402 -10.40 14.61 -0.85
N VAL A 403 -10.06 13.34 -0.64
CA VAL A 403 -9.62 12.44 -1.71
C VAL A 403 -10.74 12.19 -2.72
N LEU A 404 -11.94 11.86 -2.23
CA LEU A 404 -13.05 11.39 -3.06
C LEU A 404 -13.61 12.50 -3.99
N LEU A 405 -13.71 13.73 -3.48
CA LEU A 405 -14.36 14.84 -4.18
C LEU A 405 -13.39 15.76 -4.93
N LEU A 406 -12.19 15.97 -4.38
CA LEU A 406 -11.20 16.90 -4.94
C LEU A 406 -10.06 16.18 -5.67
N GLY A 407 -10.05 14.84 -5.59
CA GLY A 407 -9.02 14.02 -6.20
C GLY A 407 -7.84 13.75 -5.28
N THR A 408 -6.99 12.81 -5.73
CA THR A 408 -5.96 12.20 -4.89
C THR A 408 -4.87 13.19 -4.48
N ILE A 409 -4.47 14.13 -5.37
CA ILE A 409 -3.43 15.13 -5.10
C ILE A 409 -3.89 16.11 -4.02
N TYR A 410 -5.07 16.69 -4.18
CA TYR A 410 -5.64 17.60 -3.18
C TYR A 410 -5.96 16.89 -1.87
N GLY A 411 -6.36 15.60 -1.93
CA GLY A 411 -6.56 14.77 -0.76
C GLY A 411 -5.29 14.59 0.07
N VAL A 412 -4.12 14.43 -0.56
CA VAL A 412 -2.81 14.38 0.15
C VAL A 412 -2.55 15.71 0.87
N VAL A 413 -2.72 16.83 0.17
CA VAL A 413 -2.47 18.16 0.75
C VAL A 413 -3.40 18.41 1.95
N ILE A 414 -4.69 18.13 1.79
CA ILE A 414 -5.69 18.25 2.87
C ILE A 414 -5.32 17.31 4.02
N GLY A 415 -4.95 16.06 3.75
CA GLY A 415 -4.52 15.10 4.76
C GLY A 415 -3.32 15.59 5.57
N VAL A 416 -2.31 16.16 4.91
CA VAL A 416 -1.14 16.76 5.57
C VAL A 416 -1.56 17.95 6.45
N ILE A 417 -2.37 18.88 5.93
CA ILE A 417 -2.86 20.03 6.69
C ILE A 417 -3.66 19.56 7.91
N LEU A 418 -4.60 18.64 7.74
CA LEU A 418 -5.39 18.08 8.85
C LEU A 418 -4.51 17.37 9.87
N SER A 419 -3.44 16.69 9.44
CA SER A 419 -2.48 16.06 10.35
C SER A 419 -1.76 17.11 11.21
N PHE A 420 -1.31 18.22 10.61
CA PHE A 420 -0.71 19.33 11.36
C PHE A 420 -1.69 19.96 12.35
N ILE A 421 -2.94 20.22 11.92
CA ILE A 421 -4.00 20.74 12.79
C ILE A 421 -4.24 19.76 13.97
N ALA A 422 -4.32 18.46 13.72
CA ALA A 422 -4.51 17.46 14.75
C ALA A 422 -3.37 17.44 15.78
N VAL A 423 -2.12 17.58 15.31
CA VAL A 423 -0.94 17.67 16.20
C VAL A 423 -0.99 18.94 17.05
N ILE A 424 -1.32 20.09 16.43
CA ILE A 424 -1.42 21.38 17.15
C ILE A 424 -2.54 21.31 18.20
N VAL A 425 -3.72 20.83 17.84
CA VAL A 425 -4.85 20.68 18.79
C VAL A 425 -4.47 19.78 19.97
N LYS A 426 -3.83 18.63 19.72
CA LYS A 426 -3.34 17.73 20.79
C LYS A 426 -2.23 18.35 21.65
N ALA A 427 -1.41 19.22 21.07
CA ALA A 427 -0.36 19.93 21.82
C ALA A 427 -0.94 21.05 22.69
N VAL A 428 -1.98 21.75 22.22
CA VAL A 428 -2.66 22.84 22.95
C VAL A 428 -3.57 22.29 24.04
N GLU A 429 -4.25 21.16 23.78
CA GLU A 429 -5.12 20.50 24.75
C GLU A 429 -4.55 19.13 25.17
N PRO A 430 -3.47 19.09 25.94
CA PRO A 430 -2.91 17.82 26.38
C PRO A 430 -3.90 17.08 27.28
N PRO A 431 -3.95 15.74 27.20
CA PRO A 431 -4.83 14.95 28.04
C PRO A 431 -4.53 15.22 29.52
N ARG A 432 -5.56 15.65 30.24
CA ARG A 432 -5.53 16.01 31.66
C ARG A 432 -6.34 14.99 32.43
N ALA A 433 -5.84 14.60 33.60
CA ALA A 433 -6.59 13.72 34.47
C ALA A 433 -6.46 14.17 35.94
N PHE A 434 -7.60 14.27 36.61
CA PHE A 434 -7.62 14.32 38.04
C PHE A 434 -7.57 12.89 38.59
N LEU A 435 -6.64 12.68 39.51
CA LEU A 435 -6.40 11.36 40.06
C LEU A 435 -6.90 11.26 41.51
N GLY A 436 -7.30 10.04 41.87
CA GLY A 436 -7.67 9.66 43.22
C GLY A 436 -7.13 8.25 43.54
N VAL A 437 -7.54 7.70 44.65
CA VAL A 437 -7.12 6.38 45.13
C VAL A 437 -8.31 5.40 45.11
N ILE A 438 -8.02 4.14 44.83
CA ILE A 438 -8.97 3.04 45.03
C ILE A 438 -8.60 2.40 46.39
N PRO A 439 -9.51 2.35 47.38
CA PRO A 439 -9.23 1.71 48.66
C PRO A 439 -8.78 0.26 48.45
N GLY A 440 -7.61 -0.08 49.04
CA GLY A 440 -7.04 -1.44 48.92
C GLY A 440 -6.20 -1.71 47.68
N GLN A 441 -5.95 -0.71 46.81
CA GLN A 441 -5.04 -0.82 45.68
C GLN A 441 -3.96 0.26 45.73
N GLU A 442 -2.73 -0.13 45.42
CA GLU A 442 -1.62 0.83 45.31
C GLU A 442 -1.70 1.60 44.00
N GLY A 443 -1.44 2.92 44.06
CA GLY A 443 -1.40 3.78 42.86
C GLY A 443 -2.51 4.83 42.79
N PHE A 444 -2.37 5.72 41.77
CA PHE A 444 -3.32 6.80 41.51
C PHE A 444 -4.10 6.49 40.24
N TYR A 445 -5.43 6.63 40.31
CA TYR A 445 -6.36 6.25 39.24
C TYR A 445 -7.18 7.47 38.80
N SER A 446 -7.49 7.58 37.51
CA SER A 446 -8.27 8.68 36.98
C SER A 446 -9.70 8.67 37.53
N LEU A 447 -10.14 9.80 38.09
CA LEU A 447 -11.50 10.00 38.64
C LEU A 447 -12.59 9.83 37.58
N ASN A 448 -12.30 10.10 36.31
CA ASN A 448 -13.27 10.03 35.22
C ASN A 448 -13.34 8.65 34.57
N ARG A 449 -12.33 7.80 34.78
CA ARG A 449 -12.20 6.50 34.07
C ARG A 449 -12.67 5.30 34.89
N TYR A 450 -12.62 5.43 36.23
CA TYR A 450 -12.95 4.33 37.15
C TYR A 450 -14.02 4.76 38.15
N ARG A 451 -15.09 3.97 38.29
CA ARG A 451 -16.23 4.27 39.17
C ARG A 451 -15.92 4.24 40.67
N ASN A 452 -14.89 3.50 41.09
CA ASN A 452 -14.56 3.26 42.52
C ASN A 452 -13.44 4.15 43.04
N VAL A 453 -13.00 5.16 42.26
CA VAL A 453 -11.92 6.09 42.68
C VAL A 453 -12.47 7.14 43.64
N LYS A 454 -11.86 7.29 44.80
CA LYS A 454 -12.19 8.32 45.80
C LYS A 454 -11.18 9.45 45.75
N LYS A 455 -11.68 10.68 45.87
CA LYS A 455 -10.84 11.88 46.05
C LYS A 455 -10.17 11.82 47.40
N ILE A 456 -8.88 12.22 47.49
CA ILE A 456 -8.19 12.39 48.76
C ILE A 456 -8.62 13.72 49.31
N LYS A 457 -9.13 13.75 50.58
CA LYS A 457 -9.57 15.00 51.22
C LYS A 457 -8.36 15.97 51.40
N GLY A 458 -8.52 17.19 50.89
CA GLY A 458 -7.50 18.23 50.99
C GLY A 458 -6.33 18.15 50.00
N VAL A 459 -6.35 17.17 49.09
CA VAL A 459 -5.29 17.04 48.09
C VAL A 459 -5.91 16.91 46.69
N VAL A 460 -5.42 17.68 45.74
CA VAL A 460 -5.77 17.57 44.33
C VAL A 460 -4.54 17.03 43.57
N ILE A 461 -4.64 15.82 43.08
CA ILE A 461 -3.60 15.22 42.23
C ILE A 461 -3.97 15.45 40.79
N TYR A 462 -3.21 16.25 40.08
CA TYR A 462 -3.40 16.60 38.68
C TYR A 462 -2.27 16.01 37.85
N LEU A 463 -2.62 15.13 36.94
CA LEU A 463 -1.70 14.56 35.95
C LEU A 463 -1.85 15.34 34.65
N SER A 464 -0.78 15.97 34.20
CA SER A 464 -0.65 16.54 32.87
C SER A 464 0.40 15.75 32.10
N LEU A 465 0.05 15.25 30.94
CA LEU A 465 0.96 14.45 30.08
C LEU A 465 1.85 15.30 29.16
N ILE A 466 1.99 16.60 29.44
CA ILE A 466 2.83 17.53 28.64
C ILE A 466 4.31 17.10 28.64
N HIS A 467 4.78 16.39 29.66
CA HIS A 467 6.20 16.07 29.86
C HIS A 467 6.57 14.61 29.64
N ILE A 468 5.67 13.78 29.11
CA ILE A 468 5.89 12.33 28.92
C ILE A 468 5.91 11.92 27.43
N SER A 469 5.94 12.87 26.51
CA SER A 469 6.05 12.62 25.07
C SER A 469 7.44 12.93 24.53
#